data_842b87358bbbbfb648a9a28c0157d41d
#
_entry.id   842b87358bbbbfb648a9a28c0157d41d
#
_cell.length_a   1.000
_cell.length_b   1.000
_cell.length_c   1.000
_cell.angle_alpha   90.00
_cell.angle_beta   90.00
_cell.angle_gamma   90.00
#
_symmetry.space_group_name_H-M   'P 1'
#
loop_
_entity.id
_entity.type
_entity.pdbx_description
1 polymer ?
#
loop_
_entity_poly.entity_id
_entity_poly.type
_entity_poly.pdbx_seq_one_letter_code
_entity_poly.pdbx_strand_id
1 'polypeptide(L)'
;MANELAISGSESAKELQAKIDSGDTYTADARAVTRFVSRYLEDQLTAAELAQIGDRLEGGEFIEYVGPGSDGIIAQVVFEMSSPQAKGPITKEAAERWLALLAD
;
A
#
# COMPACT_ATOMS: atom_id res chain seq x y z
N MET A 1 -6.30 17.49 20.83
CA MET A 1 -5.22 17.06 19.92
C MET A 1 -5.71 15.98 18.99
N ALA A 2 -5.62 16.25 17.72
CA ALA A 2 -5.97 15.24 16.75
C ALA A 2 -4.91 14.14 16.74
N ASN A 3 -5.32 12.91 16.97
CA ASN A 3 -4.43 11.78 16.78
C ASN A 3 -4.42 11.46 15.30
N GLU A 4 -3.27 11.57 14.69
CA GLU A 4 -3.14 11.14 13.31
C GLU A 4 -3.26 9.64 13.25
N LEU A 5 -4.21 9.18 12.46
CA LEU A 5 -4.38 7.76 12.20
C LEU A 5 -3.54 7.41 10.99
N ALA A 6 -2.66 6.44 11.14
CA ALA A 6 -1.71 6.09 10.09
C ALA A 6 -1.79 4.62 9.73
N ILE A 7 -1.63 4.34 8.45
CA ILE A 7 -1.45 2.98 7.96
C ILE A 7 -0.01 2.58 8.29
N SER A 8 0.16 1.48 8.99
CA SER A 8 1.48 1.08 9.48
C SER A 8 2.26 0.22 8.50
N GLY A 9 1.57 -0.50 7.63
CA GLY A 9 2.19 -1.49 6.75
C GLY A 9 2.12 -2.90 7.29
N SER A 10 1.57 -3.08 8.49
CA SER A 10 1.41 -4.42 9.10
C SER A 10 -0.02 -4.94 9.02
N GLU A 11 -0.93 -4.16 8.47
CA GLU A 11 -2.33 -4.54 8.36
C GLU A 11 -2.54 -5.65 7.33
N SER A 12 -3.58 -6.45 7.52
CA SER A 12 -4.10 -7.34 6.48
C SER A 12 -5.10 -6.55 5.62
N ALA A 13 -5.49 -7.12 4.48
CA ALA A 13 -6.53 -6.50 3.64
C ALA A 13 -7.82 -6.32 4.44
N LYS A 14 -8.16 -7.28 5.29
CA LYS A 14 -9.35 -7.20 6.14
C LYS A 14 -9.24 -6.06 7.15
N GLU A 15 -8.07 -5.90 7.75
CA GLU A 15 -7.83 -4.82 8.70
C GLU A 15 -7.89 -3.45 8.02
N LEU A 16 -7.34 -3.35 6.80
CA LEU A 16 -7.45 -2.11 6.03
C LEU A 16 -8.91 -1.79 5.72
N GLN A 17 -9.69 -2.80 5.34
CA GLN A 17 -11.11 -2.59 5.06
C GLN A 17 -11.84 -2.08 6.30
N ALA A 18 -11.53 -2.62 7.47
CA ALA A 18 -12.14 -2.16 8.72
C ALA A 18 -11.79 -0.70 9.01
N LYS A 19 -10.54 -0.30 8.73
CA LYS A 19 -10.13 1.10 8.90
C LYS A 19 -10.88 2.02 7.94
N ILE A 20 -11.03 1.61 6.68
CA ILE A 20 -11.78 2.38 5.68
C ILE A 20 -13.24 2.51 6.10
N ASP A 21 -13.83 1.43 6.59
CA ASP A 21 -15.23 1.40 7.00
C ASP A 21 -15.50 2.24 8.25
N SER A 22 -14.47 2.56 9.03
CA SER A 22 -14.63 3.38 10.23
C SER A 22 -15.02 4.82 9.91
N GLY A 23 -14.74 5.27 8.68
CA GLY A 23 -15.02 6.66 8.28
C GLY A 23 -13.95 7.66 8.70
N ASP A 24 -12.91 7.21 9.40
CA ASP A 24 -11.81 8.09 9.80
C ASP A 24 -10.85 8.29 8.65
N THR A 25 -10.16 9.43 8.65
CA THR A 25 -9.12 9.72 7.67
C THR A 25 -7.79 9.13 8.15
N TYR A 26 -7.15 8.35 7.30
CA TYR A 26 -5.85 7.74 7.58
C TYR A 26 -4.80 8.30 6.64
N THR A 27 -3.55 8.33 7.11
CA THR A 27 -2.42 8.69 6.25
C THR A 27 -1.61 7.44 5.94
N ALA A 28 -0.99 7.42 4.76
CA ALA A 28 -0.08 6.35 4.36
C ALA A 28 1.14 6.99 3.72
N ASP A 29 2.32 6.61 4.19
CA ASP A 29 3.57 7.11 3.64
C ASP A 29 4.31 6.00 2.88
N ALA A 30 5.45 6.35 2.28
CA ALA A 30 6.25 5.39 1.55
C ALA A 30 6.71 4.24 2.45
N ARG A 31 6.93 4.50 3.73
CA ARG A 31 7.38 3.50 4.68
C ARG A 31 6.32 2.42 4.89
N ALA A 32 5.05 2.81 4.97
CA ALA A 32 3.96 1.86 5.11
C ALA A 32 3.86 0.95 3.89
N VAL A 33 3.91 1.53 2.70
CA VAL A 33 3.85 0.75 1.45
C VAL A 33 5.07 -0.16 1.33
N THR A 34 6.25 0.33 1.71
CA THR A 34 7.47 -0.47 1.74
C THR A 34 7.28 -1.72 2.61
N ARG A 35 6.65 -1.57 3.77
CA ARG A 35 6.39 -2.71 4.66
C ARG A 35 5.47 -3.74 4.03
N PHE A 36 4.41 -3.30 3.36
CA PHE A 36 3.52 -4.23 2.65
C PHE A 36 4.29 -5.02 1.60
N VAL A 37 5.08 -4.33 0.78
CA VAL A 37 5.86 -4.98 -0.29
C VAL A 37 6.91 -5.92 0.31
N SER A 38 7.59 -5.51 1.37
CA SER A 38 8.59 -6.34 2.04
C SER A 38 7.98 -7.62 2.60
N ARG A 39 6.78 -7.55 3.16
CA ARG A 39 6.09 -8.73 3.69
C ARG A 39 5.81 -9.74 2.58
N TYR A 40 5.49 -9.27 1.37
CA TYR A 40 5.35 -10.14 0.22
C TYR A 40 6.69 -10.81 -0.13
N LEU A 41 7.78 -10.03 -0.14
CA LEU A 41 9.11 -10.59 -0.43
C LEU A 41 9.57 -11.60 0.61
N GLU A 42 9.09 -11.45 1.85
CA GLU A 42 9.42 -12.38 2.95
C GLU A 42 8.42 -13.54 3.06
N ASP A 43 7.56 -13.69 2.07
CA ASP A 43 6.54 -14.74 2.00
C ASP A 43 5.50 -14.65 3.13
N GLN A 44 5.33 -13.48 3.73
CA GLN A 44 4.30 -13.24 4.73
C GLN A 44 2.95 -12.90 4.09
N LEU A 45 2.97 -12.46 2.85
CA LEU A 45 1.77 -12.17 2.05
C LEU A 45 1.89 -12.89 0.72
N THR A 46 0.76 -13.36 0.21
CA THR A 46 0.70 -13.86 -1.17
C THR A 46 0.55 -12.68 -2.13
N ALA A 47 0.80 -12.92 -3.42
CA ALA A 47 0.57 -11.90 -4.43
C ALA A 47 -0.89 -11.43 -4.44
N ALA A 48 -1.83 -12.35 -4.24
CA ALA A 48 -3.24 -12.01 -4.19
C ALA A 48 -3.56 -11.10 -3.01
N GLU A 49 -2.96 -11.37 -1.84
CA GLU A 49 -3.15 -10.53 -0.66
C GLU A 49 -2.56 -9.15 -0.87
N LEU A 50 -1.39 -9.06 -1.48
CA LEU A 50 -0.76 -7.76 -1.76
C LEU A 50 -1.61 -6.95 -2.73
N ALA A 51 -2.17 -7.61 -3.76
CA ALA A 51 -3.07 -6.94 -4.70
C ALA A 51 -4.33 -6.42 -4.00
N GLN A 52 -4.88 -7.18 -3.07
CA GLN A 52 -6.04 -6.75 -2.28
C GLN A 52 -5.70 -5.54 -1.42
N ILE A 53 -4.53 -5.54 -0.80
CA ILE A 53 -4.06 -4.40 -0.01
C ILE A 53 -3.95 -3.16 -0.90
N GLY A 54 -3.34 -3.30 -2.07
CA GLY A 54 -3.24 -2.19 -3.02
C GLY A 54 -4.60 -1.66 -3.44
N ASP A 55 -5.55 -2.56 -3.69
CA ASP A 55 -6.91 -2.19 -4.07
C ASP A 55 -7.60 -1.39 -2.94
N ARG A 56 -7.42 -1.80 -1.70
CA ARG A 56 -8.00 -1.10 -0.55
C ARG A 56 -7.38 0.28 -0.38
N LEU A 57 -6.07 0.40 -0.56
CA LEU A 57 -5.39 1.69 -0.47
C LEU A 57 -5.84 2.63 -1.58
N GLU A 58 -5.92 2.14 -2.80
CA GLU A 58 -6.32 2.96 -3.94
C GLU A 58 -7.78 3.38 -3.88
N GLY A 59 -8.65 2.45 -3.46
CA GLY A 59 -10.08 2.72 -3.40
C GLY A 59 -10.54 3.45 -2.15
N GLY A 60 -9.65 3.67 -1.18
CA GLY A 60 -10.01 4.29 0.09
C GLY A 60 -10.12 5.81 -0.04
N GLU A 61 -11.34 6.33 0.05
CA GLU A 61 -11.59 7.78 -0.05
C GLU A 61 -10.94 8.56 1.08
N PHE A 62 -10.69 7.91 2.21
CA PHE A 62 -10.18 8.56 3.41
C PHE A 62 -8.73 8.17 3.70
N ILE A 63 -7.98 7.78 2.67
CA ILE A 63 -6.55 7.52 2.81
C ILE A 63 -5.78 8.59 2.03
N GLU A 64 -4.95 9.31 2.74
CA GLU A 64 -4.15 10.39 2.17
C GLU A 64 -2.68 9.97 2.18
N TYR A 65 -2.01 10.10 1.05
CA TYR A 65 -0.58 9.81 0.96
C TYR A 65 0.21 11.03 1.43
N VAL A 66 1.18 10.80 2.31
CA VAL A 66 1.95 11.88 2.94
C VAL A 66 3.44 11.57 2.86
N GLY A 67 4.26 12.59 3.05
CA GLY A 67 5.71 12.47 3.11
C GLY A 67 6.35 12.33 1.73
N PRO A 68 7.63 11.93 1.67
CA PRO A 68 8.34 11.77 0.40
C PRO A 68 7.63 10.79 -0.51
N GLY A 69 7.46 11.16 -1.78
CA GLY A 69 6.78 10.34 -2.77
C GLY A 69 5.27 10.52 -2.80
N SER A 70 4.70 11.35 -1.91
CA SER A 70 3.26 11.54 -1.85
C SER A 70 2.69 12.28 -3.07
N ASP A 71 3.56 12.89 -3.86
CA ASP A 71 3.17 13.62 -5.06
C ASP A 71 3.05 12.75 -6.31
N GLY A 72 3.25 11.45 -6.21
CA GLY A 72 3.07 10.57 -7.36
C GLY A 72 3.61 9.16 -7.19
N ILE A 73 4.76 8.99 -6.57
CA ILE A 73 5.43 7.69 -6.48
C ILE A 73 4.61 6.67 -5.66
N ILE A 74 4.09 7.10 -4.52
CA ILE A 74 3.28 6.21 -3.67
C ILE A 74 2.04 5.77 -4.44
N ALA A 75 1.34 6.72 -5.06
CA ALA A 75 0.13 6.42 -5.82
C ALA A 75 0.44 5.49 -7.00
N GLN A 76 1.56 5.69 -7.68
CA GLN A 76 1.97 4.83 -8.79
C GLN A 76 2.19 3.40 -8.33
N VAL A 77 2.94 3.20 -7.24
CA VAL A 77 3.22 1.86 -6.72
C VAL A 77 1.91 1.18 -6.29
N VAL A 78 1.07 1.88 -5.56
CA VAL A 78 -0.21 1.34 -5.10
C VAL A 78 -1.10 0.96 -6.29
N PHE A 79 -1.14 1.79 -7.33
CA PHE A 79 -1.91 1.50 -8.53
C PHE A 79 -1.41 0.22 -9.20
N GLU A 80 -0.10 0.07 -9.35
CA GLU A 80 0.48 -1.14 -9.95
C GLU A 80 0.20 -2.38 -9.12
N MET A 81 0.24 -2.28 -7.80
CA MET A 81 -0.11 -3.38 -6.91
C MET A 81 -1.57 -3.81 -7.07
N SER A 82 -2.46 -2.85 -7.27
CA SER A 82 -3.90 -3.11 -7.33
C SER A 82 -4.39 -3.58 -8.70
N SER A 83 -3.53 -3.52 -9.73
CA SER A 83 -3.96 -3.75 -11.12
C SER A 83 -3.10 -4.78 -11.83
N PRO A 84 -3.00 -6.03 -11.30
CA PRO A 84 -2.17 -7.03 -11.95
C PRO A 84 -2.65 -7.41 -13.36
N GLN A 85 -3.93 -7.25 -13.65
CA GLN A 85 -4.46 -7.52 -14.99
C GLN A 85 -3.97 -6.48 -16.01
N ALA A 86 -3.77 -5.24 -15.56
CA ALA A 86 -3.37 -4.15 -16.47
C ALA A 86 -1.85 -3.99 -16.54
N LYS A 87 -1.15 -4.23 -15.43
CA LYS A 87 0.29 -3.96 -15.31
C LYS A 87 1.13 -5.23 -15.23
N GLY A 88 0.50 -6.39 -15.29
CA GLY A 88 1.18 -7.68 -15.19
C GLY A 88 1.12 -8.23 -13.76
N PRO A 89 1.39 -9.53 -13.61
CA PRO A 89 1.30 -10.17 -12.31
C PRO A 89 2.31 -9.61 -11.32
N ILE A 90 1.95 -9.68 -10.05
CA ILE A 90 2.89 -9.30 -8.98
C ILE A 90 3.95 -10.37 -8.88
N THR A 91 5.21 -9.97 -9.01
CA THR A 91 6.37 -10.86 -8.94
C THR A 91 7.39 -10.28 -7.96
N LYS A 92 8.35 -11.10 -7.56
CA LYS A 92 9.44 -10.62 -6.71
C LYS A 92 10.23 -9.49 -7.39
N GLU A 93 10.42 -9.58 -8.71
CA GLU A 93 11.11 -8.53 -9.47
C GLU A 93 10.32 -7.23 -9.44
N ALA A 94 9.00 -7.28 -9.62
CA ALA A 94 8.15 -6.10 -9.54
C ALA A 94 8.22 -5.49 -8.14
N ALA A 95 8.18 -6.32 -7.10
CA ALA A 95 8.25 -5.87 -5.72
C ALA A 95 9.58 -5.16 -5.43
N GLU A 96 10.68 -5.70 -5.93
CA GLU A 96 11.99 -5.07 -5.76
C GLU A 96 12.07 -3.72 -6.46
N ARG A 97 11.47 -3.61 -7.65
CA ARG A 97 11.39 -2.33 -8.36
C ARG A 97 10.59 -1.31 -7.56
N TRP A 98 9.47 -1.73 -6.97
CA TRP A 98 8.66 -0.82 -6.14
C TRP A 98 9.43 -0.34 -4.91
N LEU A 99 10.19 -1.24 -4.26
CA LEU A 99 11.02 -0.84 -3.12
C LEU A 99 12.05 0.20 -3.53
N ALA A 100 12.67 0.04 -4.70
CA ALA A 100 13.64 1.01 -5.20
C ALA A 100 12.99 2.37 -5.43
N LEU A 101 11.78 2.39 -6.00
CA LEU A 101 11.05 3.63 -6.22
C LEU A 101 10.68 4.31 -4.90
N LEU A 102 10.27 3.53 -3.92
CA LEU A 102 9.83 4.06 -2.63
C LEU A 102 11.00 4.53 -1.75
N ALA A 103 12.21 4.04 -2.02
CA ALA A 103 13.39 4.39 -1.24
C ALA A 103 13.95 5.77 -1.57
N ASP A 104 13.59 6.33 -2.71
CA ASP A 104 14.10 7.65 -3.12
C ASP A 104 13.40 8.80 -2.41
#